data_259c04eba1a6b4fffcb1226c306370ff
#
_entry.id   259c04eba1a6b4fffcb1226c306370ff
#
_cell.length_a   1.000
_cell.length_b   1.000
_cell.length_c   1.000
_cell.angle_alpha   90.00
_cell.angle_beta   90.00
_cell.angle_gamma   90.00
#
_symmetry.space_group_name_H-M   'P 1'
#
loop_
_entity.id
_entity.type
_entity.pdbx_description
1 polymer ?
#
loop_
_entity_poly.entity_id
_entity_poly.type
_entity_poly.pdbx_seq_one_letter_code
_entity_poly.pdbx_strand_id
1 'polypeptide(L)'
;MIATGTDIKPVEIVVLMRSVKSRSFFEQMKGRGVRVCNPTDLAAVNPGEHIKKDHFVIVDAVGVCERDKTDSRPMDQKKSVPLDKLLQAVSLGNVEDDVLSSIAARLARLDKDASDADRAKVVSLSGGKTLRDLARGIVEALNIDATQDMPPAEAEQRLSDATKPFASPALREQLLKMKQKADLVID
;
A
#
# COMPACT_ATOMS: atom_id res chain seq x y z
N MET A 1 13.03 -11.73 5.56
CA MET A 1 11.54 -11.78 5.62
C MET A 1 11.01 -12.00 4.20
N ILE A 2 10.30 -13.11 3.96
CA ILE A 2 9.86 -13.53 2.60
C ILE A 2 8.41 -13.07 2.39
N ALA A 3 8.15 -11.77 2.41
CA ALA A 3 6.79 -11.26 2.26
C ALA A 3 6.42 -10.99 0.78
N THR A 4 7.35 -10.46 -0.01
CA THR A 4 7.09 -10.08 -1.41
C THR A 4 8.28 -10.43 -2.31
N GLY A 5 8.00 -10.73 -3.58
CA GLY A 5 9.04 -10.85 -4.63
C GLY A 5 9.82 -12.16 -4.72
N THR A 6 9.66 -13.09 -3.79
CA THR A 6 10.41 -14.35 -3.79
C THR A 6 9.51 -15.53 -4.17
N ASP A 7 9.86 -16.28 -5.20
CA ASP A 7 9.15 -17.50 -5.62
C ASP A 7 9.90 -18.75 -5.16
N ILE A 8 9.63 -19.19 -3.92
CA ILE A 8 10.18 -20.42 -3.36
C ILE A 8 9.06 -21.45 -3.26
N LYS A 9 9.05 -22.44 -4.14
CA LYS A 9 8.01 -23.48 -4.19
C LYS A 9 8.13 -24.51 -3.05
N PRO A 10 9.35 -24.93 -2.60
CA PRO A 10 9.50 -25.93 -1.55
C PRO A 10 9.25 -25.44 -0.11
N VAL A 11 8.52 -24.34 0.08
CA VAL A 11 8.18 -23.87 1.44
C VAL A 11 7.14 -24.80 2.06
N GLU A 12 7.50 -25.53 3.11
CA GLU A 12 6.62 -26.43 3.86
C GLU A 12 6.20 -25.86 5.22
N ILE A 13 6.99 -24.95 5.78
CA ILE A 13 6.73 -24.33 7.08
C ILE A 13 6.71 -22.81 6.93
N VAL A 14 5.65 -22.18 7.39
CA VAL A 14 5.52 -20.72 7.50
C VAL A 14 5.44 -20.35 8.97
N VAL A 15 6.45 -19.62 9.47
CA VAL A 15 6.50 -19.18 10.87
C VAL A 15 6.07 -17.71 10.95
N LEU A 16 5.00 -17.44 11.69
CA LEU A 16 4.49 -16.10 11.96
C LEU A 16 5.07 -15.61 13.30
N MET A 17 6.07 -14.74 13.23
CA MET A 17 6.79 -14.19 14.39
C MET A 17 6.42 -12.76 14.71
N ARG A 18 5.56 -12.14 13.90
CA ARG A 18 5.07 -10.77 14.04
C ARG A 18 3.57 -10.74 13.85
N SER A 19 2.89 -9.85 14.57
CA SER A 19 1.47 -9.59 14.36
C SER A 19 1.21 -9.05 12.95
N VAL A 20 0.13 -9.52 12.34
CA VAL A 20 -0.35 -9.11 11.01
C VAL A 20 -1.83 -8.80 11.12
N LYS A 21 -2.21 -7.56 10.81
CA LYS A 21 -3.61 -7.10 10.87
C LYS A 21 -4.27 -7.12 9.49
N SER A 22 -3.50 -6.88 8.41
CA SER A 22 -4.02 -6.90 7.05
C SER A 22 -4.31 -8.32 6.59
N ARG A 23 -5.55 -8.57 6.19
CA ARG A 23 -5.98 -9.86 5.63
C ARG A 23 -5.24 -10.18 4.33
N SER A 24 -5.09 -9.20 3.45
CA SER A 24 -4.36 -9.39 2.19
C SER A 24 -2.92 -9.82 2.40
N PHE A 25 -2.22 -9.20 3.35
CA PHE A 25 -0.84 -9.54 3.66
C PHE A 25 -0.71 -10.93 4.31
N PHE A 26 -1.65 -11.29 5.20
CA PHE A 26 -1.72 -12.64 5.78
C PHE A 26 -1.95 -13.70 4.70
N GLU A 27 -2.89 -13.51 3.77
CA GLU A 27 -3.16 -14.44 2.68
C GLU A 27 -1.96 -14.55 1.71
N GLN A 28 -1.22 -13.47 1.47
CA GLN A 28 0.01 -13.53 0.69
C GLN A 28 1.10 -14.39 1.36
N MET A 29 1.27 -14.27 2.67
CA MET A 29 2.23 -15.10 3.42
C MET A 29 1.80 -16.57 3.42
N LYS A 30 0.53 -16.84 3.73
CA LYS A 30 -0.07 -18.19 3.66
C LYS A 30 0.08 -18.79 2.27
N GLY A 31 -0.17 -17.99 1.22
CA GLY A 31 -0.03 -18.37 -0.17
C GLY A 31 1.37 -18.86 -0.56
N ARG A 32 2.40 -18.52 0.21
CA ARG A 32 3.76 -19.07 0.00
C ARG A 32 3.86 -20.54 0.40
N GLY A 33 3.15 -20.94 1.46
CA GLY A 33 3.11 -22.33 1.91
C GLY A 33 2.29 -23.26 1.02
N VAL A 34 1.19 -22.77 0.44
CA VAL A 34 0.26 -23.61 -0.35
C VAL A 34 0.72 -23.93 -1.77
N ARG A 35 1.87 -23.38 -2.22
CA ARG A 35 2.36 -23.66 -3.58
C ARG A 35 2.70 -25.11 -3.79
N VAL A 36 2.25 -25.66 -4.91
CA VAL A 36 2.61 -27.02 -5.35
C VAL A 36 4.07 -27.04 -5.76
N CYS A 37 4.79 -28.07 -5.33
CA CYS A 37 6.18 -28.32 -5.66
C CYS A 37 6.31 -29.69 -6.35
N ASN A 38 7.12 -29.76 -7.42
CA ASN A 38 7.42 -31.06 -8.05
C ASN A 38 8.29 -31.89 -7.10
N PRO A 39 8.13 -33.23 -7.09
CA PRO A 39 8.96 -34.12 -6.25
C PRO A 39 10.46 -33.92 -6.47
N THR A 40 10.90 -33.64 -7.71
CA THR A 40 12.30 -33.40 -8.05
C THR A 40 12.85 -32.13 -7.39
N ASP A 41 12.05 -31.04 -7.40
CA ASP A 41 12.46 -29.77 -6.79
C ASP A 41 12.48 -29.89 -5.26
N LEU A 42 11.56 -30.69 -4.70
CA LEU A 42 11.49 -30.95 -3.26
C LEU A 42 12.68 -31.80 -2.80
N ALA A 43 13.03 -32.85 -3.55
CA ALA A 43 14.17 -33.72 -3.26
C ALA A 43 15.52 -32.99 -3.35
N ALA A 44 15.62 -31.95 -4.20
CA ALA A 44 16.82 -31.13 -4.31
C ALA A 44 17.08 -30.29 -3.07
N VAL A 45 16.03 -29.94 -2.30
CA VAL A 45 16.11 -29.13 -1.08
C VAL A 45 16.13 -30.01 0.17
N ASN A 46 15.38 -31.12 0.16
CA ASN A 46 15.29 -32.11 1.24
C ASN A 46 15.70 -33.50 0.73
N PRO A 47 16.98 -33.79 0.58
CA PRO A 47 17.43 -35.10 0.13
C PRO A 47 17.14 -36.13 1.21
N GLY A 48 16.20 -37.02 0.96
CA GLY A 48 16.09 -38.29 1.72
C GLY A 48 14.73 -38.62 2.31
N GLU A 49 13.76 -37.75 2.50
CA GLU A 49 12.56 -38.08 3.26
C GLU A 49 11.20 -37.75 2.64
N HIS A 50 11.11 -36.77 1.73
CA HIS A 50 9.81 -36.34 1.19
C HIS A 50 9.73 -36.49 -0.32
N ILE A 51 8.91 -37.42 -0.75
CA ILE A 51 8.65 -37.67 -2.16
C ILE A 51 7.60 -36.69 -2.71
N LYS A 52 6.77 -36.09 -1.83
CA LYS A 52 5.65 -35.25 -2.24
C LYS A 52 5.30 -34.23 -1.14
N LYS A 53 5.09 -32.99 -1.56
CA LYS A 53 4.50 -31.96 -0.70
C LYS A 53 2.96 -32.05 -0.79
N ASP A 54 2.33 -32.59 0.22
CA ASP A 54 0.86 -32.76 0.31
C ASP A 54 0.21 -31.79 1.31
N HIS A 55 1.01 -31.16 2.18
CA HIS A 55 0.57 -30.18 3.16
C HIS A 55 1.65 -29.14 3.44
N PHE A 56 1.30 -28.11 4.18
CA PHE A 56 2.22 -27.16 4.78
C PHE A 56 1.77 -26.85 6.22
N VAL A 57 2.70 -26.41 7.04
CA VAL A 57 2.47 -26.10 8.45
C VAL A 57 2.60 -24.60 8.69
N ILE A 58 1.64 -24.00 9.40
CA ILE A 58 1.77 -22.65 9.93
C ILE A 58 2.12 -22.75 11.42
N VAL A 59 3.27 -22.19 11.79
CA VAL A 59 3.64 -22.00 13.19
C VAL A 59 3.32 -20.56 13.57
N ASP A 60 2.29 -20.38 14.37
CA ASP A 60 1.84 -19.06 14.81
C ASP A 60 2.34 -18.76 16.22
N ALA A 61 3.46 -18.04 16.32
CA ALA A 61 4.07 -17.71 17.60
C ALA A 61 3.43 -16.52 18.31
N VAL A 62 2.52 -15.78 17.64
CA VAL A 62 1.97 -14.50 18.14
C VAL A 62 0.44 -14.41 18.04
N GLY A 63 -0.25 -15.49 17.71
CA GLY A 63 -1.71 -15.58 17.65
C GLY A 63 -2.33 -14.81 16.47
N VAL A 64 -1.63 -14.77 15.33
CA VAL A 64 -2.12 -14.09 14.11
C VAL A 64 -3.35 -14.79 13.53
N CYS A 65 -3.38 -16.14 13.56
CA CYS A 65 -4.45 -16.91 12.96
C CYS A 65 -5.80 -16.73 13.67
N GLU A 66 -5.77 -16.44 14.97
CA GLU A 66 -6.97 -16.28 15.80
C GLU A 66 -7.53 -14.85 15.83
N ARG A 67 -6.73 -13.86 15.38
CA ARG A 67 -7.13 -12.46 15.42
C ARG A 67 -7.94 -12.06 14.19
N ASP A 68 -8.90 -11.17 14.39
CA ASP A 68 -9.61 -10.52 13.30
C ASP A 68 -8.65 -9.73 12.42
N LYS A 69 -8.88 -9.81 11.11
CA LYS A 69 -8.07 -9.13 10.11
C LYS A 69 -8.87 -8.08 9.39
N THR A 70 -8.24 -6.94 9.17
CA THR A 70 -8.83 -5.85 8.40
C THR A 70 -8.90 -6.24 6.92
N ASP A 71 -10.08 -6.21 6.33
CA ASP A 71 -10.29 -6.48 4.91
C ASP A 71 -9.61 -5.41 4.04
N SER A 72 -9.08 -5.85 2.91
CA SER A 72 -8.57 -4.94 1.89
C SER A 72 -9.72 -4.15 1.28
N ARG A 73 -9.72 -2.83 1.49
CA ARG A 73 -10.70 -1.93 0.89
C ARG A 73 -10.17 -1.38 -0.44
N PRO A 74 -11.04 -1.06 -1.41
CA PRO A 74 -10.63 -0.34 -2.61
C PRO A 74 -9.90 0.95 -2.24
N MET A 75 -8.80 1.28 -2.93
CA MET A 75 -8.01 2.47 -2.63
C MET A 75 -8.80 3.76 -2.86
N ASP A 76 -9.63 3.82 -3.91
CA ASP A 76 -10.54 4.95 -4.16
C ASP A 76 -11.93 4.63 -3.59
N GLN A 77 -12.15 5.01 -2.33
CA GLN A 77 -13.40 4.73 -1.60
C GLN A 77 -14.44 5.83 -1.84
N LYS A 78 -14.04 7.06 -2.07
CA LYS A 78 -14.92 8.22 -2.31
C LYS A 78 -15.02 8.56 -3.80
N LYS A 79 -15.35 7.59 -4.65
CA LYS A 79 -15.41 7.76 -6.12
C LYS A 79 -16.30 8.90 -6.59
N SER A 80 -17.41 9.14 -5.92
CA SER A 80 -18.39 10.19 -6.25
C SER A 80 -17.96 11.58 -5.77
N VAL A 81 -16.96 11.70 -4.88
CA VAL A 81 -16.52 13.00 -4.37
C VAL A 81 -15.46 13.57 -5.31
N PRO A 82 -15.62 14.79 -5.85
CA PRO A 82 -14.64 15.44 -6.72
C PRO A 82 -13.28 15.63 -6.02
N LEU A 83 -12.19 15.66 -6.80
CA LEU A 83 -10.80 15.78 -6.27
C LEU A 83 -10.58 17.09 -5.49
N ASP A 84 -11.20 18.19 -5.95
CA ASP A 84 -11.12 19.49 -5.28
C ASP A 84 -11.65 19.42 -3.84
N LYS A 85 -12.78 18.74 -3.64
CA LYS A 85 -13.39 18.55 -2.31
C LYS A 85 -12.53 17.69 -1.39
N LEU A 86 -11.91 16.64 -1.92
CA LEU A 86 -10.99 15.80 -1.16
C LEU A 86 -9.73 16.59 -0.73
N LEU A 87 -9.13 17.34 -1.66
CA LEU A 87 -7.95 18.17 -1.37
C LEU A 87 -8.29 19.30 -0.40
N GLN A 88 -9.48 19.89 -0.49
CA GLN A 88 -9.96 20.87 0.47
C GLN A 88 -10.14 20.25 1.85
N ALA A 89 -10.77 19.08 1.96
CA ALA A 89 -10.97 18.38 3.23
C ALA A 89 -9.63 18.13 3.94
N VAL A 90 -8.64 17.61 3.22
CA VAL A 90 -7.29 17.39 3.81
C VAL A 90 -6.62 18.70 4.22
N SER A 91 -6.78 19.77 3.46
CA SER A 91 -6.22 21.07 3.83
C SER A 91 -6.85 21.67 5.09
N LEU A 92 -8.06 21.24 5.44
CA LEU A 92 -8.78 21.58 6.68
C LEU A 92 -8.52 20.59 7.82
N GLY A 93 -7.61 19.62 7.63
CA GLY A 93 -7.22 18.66 8.65
C GLY A 93 -8.03 17.36 8.66
N ASN A 94 -8.87 17.09 7.65
CA ASN A 94 -9.52 15.79 7.55
C ASN A 94 -8.51 14.75 7.06
N VAL A 95 -8.14 13.82 7.94
CA VAL A 95 -7.16 12.75 7.71
C VAL A 95 -7.80 11.36 7.72
N GLU A 96 -9.11 11.25 7.46
CA GLU A 96 -9.83 9.98 7.37
C GLU A 96 -9.23 9.09 6.27
N ASP A 97 -9.13 7.79 6.56
CA ASP A 97 -8.52 6.79 5.67
C ASP A 97 -9.13 6.77 4.27
N ASP A 98 -10.45 6.92 4.15
CA ASP A 98 -11.18 6.89 2.90
C ASP A 98 -10.94 8.15 2.05
N VAL A 99 -10.71 9.30 2.67
CA VAL A 99 -10.33 10.55 2.01
C VAL A 99 -8.91 10.43 1.47
N LEU A 100 -7.98 10.04 2.33
CA LEU A 100 -6.55 9.96 2.00
C LEU A 100 -6.28 8.87 0.96
N SER A 101 -6.85 7.68 1.11
CA SER A 101 -6.70 6.59 0.14
C SER A 101 -7.25 6.96 -1.24
N SER A 102 -8.39 7.70 -1.28
CA SER A 102 -8.94 8.20 -2.54
C SER A 102 -8.03 9.24 -3.21
N ILE A 103 -7.39 10.12 -2.44
CA ILE A 103 -6.39 11.06 -2.96
C ILE A 103 -5.19 10.28 -3.52
N ALA A 104 -4.63 9.34 -2.77
CA ALA A 104 -3.48 8.53 -3.22
C ALA A 104 -3.77 7.80 -4.54
N ALA A 105 -4.95 7.19 -4.67
CA ALA A 105 -5.37 6.52 -5.90
C ALA A 105 -5.45 7.48 -7.10
N ARG A 106 -5.96 8.70 -6.88
CA ARG A 106 -6.09 9.70 -7.95
C ARG A 106 -4.75 10.31 -8.33
N LEU A 107 -3.85 10.55 -7.37
CA LEU A 107 -2.48 10.99 -7.67
C LEU A 107 -1.73 9.95 -8.51
N ALA A 108 -1.89 8.67 -8.21
CA ALA A 108 -1.29 7.58 -8.99
C ALA A 108 -1.84 7.51 -10.43
N ARG A 109 -3.13 7.86 -10.65
CA ARG A 109 -3.70 7.99 -12.00
C ARG A 109 -3.14 9.21 -12.72
N LEU A 110 -3.13 10.38 -12.05
CA LEU A 110 -2.59 11.61 -12.62
C LEU A 110 -1.12 11.47 -13.04
N ASP A 111 -0.32 10.70 -12.28
CA ASP A 111 1.08 10.45 -12.63
C ASP A 111 1.25 9.73 -13.98
N LYS A 112 0.29 8.87 -14.36
CA LYS A 112 0.34 8.17 -15.66
C LYS A 112 0.18 9.11 -16.85
N ASP A 113 -0.72 10.10 -16.70
CA ASP A 113 -1.13 10.99 -17.78
C ASP A 113 -0.39 12.35 -17.73
N ALA A 114 0.47 12.56 -16.72
CA ALA A 114 1.17 13.80 -16.50
C ALA A 114 2.28 14.05 -17.53
N SER A 115 2.35 15.28 -18.06
CA SER A 115 3.49 15.75 -18.83
C SER A 115 4.72 15.99 -17.93
N ASP A 116 5.91 15.96 -18.51
CA ASP A 116 7.15 16.22 -17.76
C ASP A 116 7.16 17.64 -17.15
N ALA A 117 6.57 18.62 -17.83
CA ALA A 117 6.42 19.98 -17.31
C ALA A 117 5.50 20.02 -16.07
N ASP A 118 4.38 19.28 -16.09
CA ASP A 118 3.47 19.20 -14.95
C ASP A 118 4.12 18.46 -13.77
N ARG A 119 4.89 17.38 -14.02
CA ARG A 119 5.66 16.66 -13.00
C ARG A 119 6.70 17.58 -12.34
N ALA A 120 7.49 18.30 -13.14
CA ALA A 120 8.50 19.23 -12.63
C ALA A 120 7.85 20.32 -11.75
N LYS A 121 6.68 20.81 -12.15
CA LYS A 121 5.94 21.82 -11.40
C LYS A 121 5.40 21.27 -10.07
N VAL A 122 4.89 20.04 -10.06
CA VAL A 122 4.49 19.39 -8.81
C VAL A 122 5.69 19.24 -7.87
N VAL A 123 6.84 18.81 -8.34
CA VAL A 123 8.06 18.68 -7.54
C VAL A 123 8.46 20.02 -6.90
N SER A 124 8.41 21.11 -7.66
CA SER A 124 8.74 22.44 -7.13
C SER A 124 7.75 22.94 -6.06
N LEU A 125 6.46 22.59 -6.19
CA LEU A 125 5.39 23.04 -5.27
C LEU A 125 5.21 22.15 -4.04
N SER A 126 5.69 20.90 -4.10
CA SER A 126 5.55 19.89 -3.04
C SER A 126 6.76 19.80 -2.11
N GLY A 127 7.77 20.64 -2.31
CA GLY A 127 9.03 20.55 -1.55
C GLY A 127 9.91 19.38 -2.00
N GLY A 128 9.97 19.11 -3.31
CA GLY A 128 10.82 18.08 -3.91
C GLY A 128 10.17 16.71 -4.07
N LYS A 129 8.91 16.53 -3.72
CA LYS A 129 8.20 15.24 -3.83
C LYS A 129 7.53 15.11 -5.20
N THR A 130 7.68 13.95 -5.83
CA THR A 130 6.93 13.58 -7.04
C THR A 130 5.48 13.21 -6.72
N LEU A 131 4.60 13.11 -7.72
CA LEU A 131 3.24 12.59 -7.55
C LEU A 131 3.23 11.18 -6.93
N ARG A 132 4.19 10.37 -7.34
CA ARG A 132 4.38 9.02 -6.82
C ARG A 132 4.81 9.03 -5.35
N ASP A 133 5.70 9.94 -4.96
CA ASP A 133 6.14 10.07 -3.57
C ASP A 133 5.00 10.56 -2.67
N LEU A 134 4.19 11.52 -3.15
CA LEU A 134 3.01 11.99 -2.45
C LEU A 134 1.99 10.85 -2.23
N ALA A 135 1.70 10.07 -3.28
CA ALA A 135 0.79 8.93 -3.18
C ALA A 135 1.35 7.84 -2.25
N ARG A 136 2.63 7.51 -2.39
CA ARG A 136 3.30 6.51 -1.55
C ARG A 136 3.32 6.92 -0.09
N GLY A 137 3.64 8.18 0.22
CA GLY A 137 3.66 8.69 1.59
C GLY A 137 2.31 8.51 2.29
N ILE A 138 1.21 8.77 1.59
CA ILE A 138 -0.14 8.50 2.12
C ILE A 138 -0.35 7.00 2.37
N VAL A 139 -0.05 6.16 1.38
CA VAL A 139 -0.25 4.70 1.49
C VAL A 139 0.57 4.11 2.65
N GLU A 140 1.80 4.56 2.82
CA GLU A 140 2.67 4.12 3.92
C GLU A 140 2.18 4.59 5.28
N ALA A 141 1.63 5.82 5.37
CA ALA A 141 1.04 6.35 6.60
C ALA A 141 -0.25 5.60 7.00
N LEU A 142 -1.03 5.13 6.03
CA LEU A 142 -2.25 4.35 6.23
C LEU A 142 -2.00 2.85 6.40
N ASN A 143 -0.76 2.39 6.21
CA ASN A 143 -0.45 0.95 6.28
C ASN A 143 -0.47 0.46 7.73
N ILE A 144 -1.55 -0.22 8.11
CA ILE A 144 -1.79 -0.75 9.46
C ILE A 144 -0.66 -1.68 9.91
N ASP A 145 -0.13 -2.52 9.02
CA ASP A 145 0.95 -3.46 9.35
C ASP A 145 2.31 -2.74 9.53
N ALA A 146 2.47 -1.56 8.95
CA ALA A 146 3.68 -0.75 9.13
C ALA A 146 3.61 0.15 10.37
N THR A 147 2.41 0.57 10.77
CA THR A 147 2.21 1.53 11.87
C THR A 147 1.83 0.90 13.21
N GLN A 148 1.37 -0.36 13.22
CA GLN A 148 0.84 -1.02 14.43
C GLN A 148 1.82 -1.11 15.60
N ASP A 149 3.13 -1.22 15.32
CA ASP A 149 4.19 -1.34 16.32
C ASP A 149 4.90 0.00 16.60
N MET A 150 4.42 1.11 15.98
CA MET A 150 4.96 2.45 16.19
C MET A 150 4.33 3.12 17.40
N PRO A 151 5.09 3.98 18.10
CA PRO A 151 4.50 4.90 19.07
C PRO A 151 3.42 5.77 18.40
N PRO A 152 2.29 6.06 19.08
CA PRO A 152 1.21 6.86 18.49
C PRO A 152 1.68 8.22 17.95
N ALA A 153 2.59 8.89 18.64
CA ALA A 153 3.16 10.17 18.21
C ALA A 153 3.94 10.06 16.88
N GLU A 154 4.64 8.93 16.63
CA GLU A 154 5.35 8.70 15.38
C GLU A 154 4.38 8.41 14.22
N ALA A 155 3.31 7.66 14.48
CA ALA A 155 2.26 7.41 13.50
C ALA A 155 1.52 8.70 13.10
N GLU A 156 1.19 9.55 14.07
CA GLU A 156 0.61 10.89 13.84
C GLU A 156 1.56 11.79 13.06
N GLN A 157 2.84 11.79 13.40
CA GLN A 157 3.84 12.57 12.67
C GLN A 157 3.95 12.13 11.21
N ARG A 158 3.95 10.82 10.93
CA ARG A 158 3.94 10.28 9.58
C ARG A 158 2.74 10.74 8.77
N LEU A 159 1.56 10.69 9.39
CA LEU A 159 0.33 11.13 8.76
C LEU A 159 0.35 12.63 8.46
N SER A 160 0.85 13.43 9.41
CA SER A 160 1.08 14.86 9.24
C SER A 160 2.05 15.16 8.09
N ASP A 161 3.19 14.47 8.02
CA ASP A 161 4.20 14.66 6.96
C ASP A 161 3.71 14.24 5.57
N ALA A 162 2.81 13.24 5.51
CA ALA A 162 2.17 12.81 4.27
C ALA A 162 1.13 13.82 3.77
N THR A 163 0.42 14.49 4.69
CA THR A 163 -0.66 15.44 4.35
C THR A 163 -0.20 16.89 4.22
N LYS A 164 0.89 17.28 4.88
CA LYS A 164 1.46 18.64 4.87
C LYS A 164 1.60 19.28 3.49
N PRO A 165 2.05 18.61 2.42
CA PRO A 165 2.15 19.22 1.09
C PRO A 165 0.81 19.74 0.57
N PHE A 166 -0.31 19.12 0.92
CA PHE A 166 -1.65 19.51 0.45
C PHE A 166 -2.19 20.77 1.15
N ALA A 167 -1.52 21.28 2.17
CA ALA A 167 -1.82 22.59 2.73
C ALA A 167 -1.51 23.74 1.74
N SER A 168 -0.57 23.53 0.78
CA SER A 168 -0.23 24.50 -0.26
C SER A 168 -1.37 24.71 -1.26
N PRO A 169 -1.96 25.92 -1.36
CA PRO A 169 -2.98 26.22 -2.38
C PRO A 169 -2.46 26.06 -3.80
N ALA A 170 -1.20 26.43 -4.04
CA ALA A 170 -0.57 26.35 -5.36
C ALA A 170 -0.42 24.88 -5.84
N LEU A 171 -0.06 23.96 -4.93
CA LEU A 171 -0.02 22.53 -5.27
C LEU A 171 -1.42 21.99 -5.61
N ARG A 172 -2.43 22.32 -4.80
CA ARG A 172 -3.81 21.87 -5.05
C ARG A 172 -4.32 22.38 -6.40
N GLU A 173 -4.10 23.66 -6.71
CA GLU A 173 -4.48 24.23 -8.00
C GLU A 173 -3.78 23.52 -9.17
N GLN A 174 -2.50 23.22 -9.05
CA GLN A 174 -1.77 22.47 -10.08
C GLN A 174 -2.34 21.07 -10.29
N LEU A 175 -2.65 20.34 -9.22
CA LEU A 175 -3.27 19.00 -9.30
C LEU A 175 -4.65 19.06 -10.00
N LEU A 176 -5.46 20.09 -9.72
CA LEU A 176 -6.75 20.28 -10.37
C LEU A 176 -6.61 20.62 -11.85
N LYS A 177 -5.65 21.47 -12.24
CA LYS A 177 -5.33 21.76 -13.64
C LYS A 177 -4.91 20.50 -14.41
N MET A 178 -4.09 19.65 -13.78
CA MET A 178 -3.68 18.38 -14.39
C MET A 178 -4.87 17.46 -14.60
N LYS A 179 -5.78 17.36 -13.60
CA LYS A 179 -7.00 16.57 -13.73
C LYS A 179 -7.89 17.08 -14.88
N GLN A 180 -8.11 18.40 -14.99
CA GLN A 180 -8.88 18.97 -16.08
C GLN A 180 -8.29 18.66 -17.45
N LYS A 181 -6.95 18.71 -17.60
CA LYS A 181 -6.28 18.32 -18.84
C LYS A 181 -6.51 16.84 -19.18
N ALA A 182 -6.40 15.95 -18.18
CA ALA A 182 -6.61 14.52 -18.39
C ALA A 182 -8.06 14.22 -18.81
N ASP A 183 -9.05 14.91 -18.22
CA ASP A 183 -10.46 14.75 -18.56
C ASP A 183 -10.75 15.22 -20.01
N LEU A 184 -10.04 16.24 -20.55
CA LEU A 184 -10.20 16.75 -21.91
C LEU A 184 -9.55 15.85 -23.00
N VAL A 185 -8.66 14.94 -22.64
CA VAL A 185 -7.99 14.04 -23.60
C VAL A 185 -8.83 12.78 -23.88
N ILE A 186 -9.87 12.53 -23.09
CA ILE A 186 -10.70 11.32 -23.19
C ILE A 186 -11.94 11.53 -24.09
N ASP A 187 -12.27 12.76 -24.45
CA ASP A 187 -13.33 13.13 -25.42
C ASP A 187 -12.73 13.26 -26.84
#